data_76fd90916d64b4c79a40c36e3437a8fe
#
_entry.id   76fd90916d64b4c79a40c36e3437a8fe
#
_cell.length_a   1.000
_cell.length_b   1.000
_cell.length_c   1.000
_cell.angle_alpha   90.00
_cell.angle_beta   90.00
_cell.angle_gamma   90.00
#
_symmetry.space_group_name_H-M   'P 1'
#
loop_
_entity.id
_entity.type
_entity.pdbx_description
1 polymer ?
#
loop_
_entity_poly.entity_id
_entity_poly.type
_entity_poly.pdbx_seq_one_letter_code
_entity_poly.pdbx_strand_id
1 'polypeptide(L)'
;VVFNDICKVLTEVMNSNVLVISKKGKILGKNEADHIEVLHQLISGNVKDYVDFSLNERLLTILSTNENVSLSTLGFESDIDDYYAIIAPIDIAGERFGTLFMYRQRENYSIDDIILAEYGTTVVGLEMLRSVSEEVEQERRKKGIVDSAISTLSFTEHKAVLHILEELEGNEGVLVASKIADRFGITRSVVVNALRKLESAGVVETRSSGMKGTYIKVVNDFIFDEITKLD
;
A
#
# COMPACT_ATOMS: atom_id res chain seq x y z
N VAL A 1 2.57 10.77 -4.62
CA VAL A 1 3.28 11.98 -5.09
C VAL A 1 4.22 11.60 -6.22
N VAL A 2 5.22 10.73 -6.01
CA VAL A 2 6.28 10.42 -7.00
C VAL A 2 5.73 9.93 -8.36
N PHE A 3 4.76 9.03 -8.38
CA PHE A 3 4.18 8.54 -9.64
C PHE A 3 3.48 9.65 -10.44
N ASN A 4 2.81 10.60 -9.77
CA ASN A 4 2.20 11.75 -10.44
C ASN A 4 3.26 12.68 -11.04
N ASP A 5 4.39 12.87 -10.36
CA ASP A 5 5.49 13.70 -10.85
C ASP A 5 6.12 13.08 -12.11
N ILE A 6 6.30 11.75 -12.12
CA ILE A 6 6.75 11.01 -13.32
C ILE A 6 5.74 11.16 -14.46
N CYS A 7 4.43 10.95 -14.18
CA CYS A 7 3.38 11.12 -15.18
C CYS A 7 3.39 12.53 -15.75
N LYS A 8 3.58 13.56 -14.92
CA LYS A 8 3.64 14.95 -15.36
C LYS A 8 4.78 15.18 -16.37
N VAL A 9 5.98 14.72 -16.04
CA VAL A 9 7.13 14.85 -16.96
C VAL A 9 6.87 14.14 -18.28
N LEU A 10 6.33 12.91 -18.25
CA LEU A 10 6.00 12.16 -19.46
C LEU A 10 4.90 12.86 -20.28
N THR A 11 3.89 13.42 -19.63
CA THR A 11 2.84 14.21 -20.29
C THR A 11 3.42 15.43 -21.01
N GLU A 12 4.28 16.19 -20.36
CA GLU A 12 4.89 17.38 -20.93
C GLU A 12 5.80 17.06 -22.13
N VAL A 13 6.58 15.98 -22.05
CA VAL A 13 7.52 15.60 -23.11
C VAL A 13 6.83 14.92 -24.29
N MET A 14 5.82 14.07 -24.01
CA MET A 14 5.18 13.23 -25.03
C MET A 14 3.84 13.76 -25.51
N ASN A 15 3.39 14.88 -24.96
CA ASN A 15 2.13 15.49 -25.33
C ASN A 15 0.94 14.49 -25.26
N SER A 16 0.83 13.77 -24.16
CA SER A 16 -0.10 12.66 -24.00
C SER A 16 -0.69 12.63 -22.60
N ASN A 17 -1.90 12.11 -22.47
CA ASN A 17 -2.41 11.69 -21.17
C ASN A 17 -1.64 10.45 -20.71
N VAL A 18 -1.23 10.40 -19.45
CA VAL A 18 -0.38 9.35 -18.89
C VAL A 18 -0.99 8.78 -17.63
N LEU A 19 -1.05 7.44 -17.56
CA LEU A 19 -1.48 6.69 -16.37
C LEU A 19 -0.45 5.62 -16.04
N VAL A 20 -0.13 5.52 -14.75
CA VAL A 20 0.59 4.39 -14.17
C VAL A 20 -0.40 3.51 -13.43
N ILE A 21 -0.57 2.28 -13.90
CA ILE A 21 -1.56 1.33 -13.42
C ILE A 21 -0.82 0.16 -12.78
N SER A 22 -1.17 -0.19 -11.53
CA SER A 22 -0.62 -1.39 -10.87
C SER A 22 -1.18 -2.67 -11.50
N LYS A 23 -0.54 -3.81 -11.26
CA LYS A 23 -1.03 -5.13 -11.68
C LYS A 23 -2.49 -5.41 -11.25
N LYS A 24 -2.93 -4.83 -10.12
CA LYS A 24 -4.31 -4.97 -9.61
C LYS A 24 -5.28 -3.94 -10.20
N GLY A 25 -4.87 -3.15 -11.17
CA GLY A 25 -5.70 -2.12 -11.80
C GLY A 25 -5.79 -0.79 -11.05
N LYS A 26 -5.07 -0.62 -9.93
CA LYS A 26 -5.05 0.64 -9.18
C LYS A 26 -4.23 1.69 -9.93
N ILE A 27 -4.78 2.89 -10.10
CA ILE A 27 -4.08 4.04 -10.66
C ILE A 27 -3.14 4.59 -9.59
N LEU A 28 -1.84 4.41 -9.78
CA LEU A 28 -0.79 4.87 -8.87
C LEU A 28 -0.38 6.30 -9.15
N GLY A 29 -0.46 6.70 -10.41
CA GLY A 29 -0.21 8.06 -10.87
C GLY A 29 -0.93 8.35 -12.17
N LYS A 30 -1.30 9.60 -12.35
CA LYS A 30 -1.88 10.10 -13.59
C LYS A 30 -1.49 11.55 -13.81
N ASN A 31 -1.41 11.94 -15.07
CA ASN A 31 -1.39 13.34 -15.48
C ASN A 31 -2.09 13.47 -16.84
N GLU A 32 -2.82 14.56 -16.99
CA GLU A 32 -3.67 14.84 -18.14
C GLU A 32 -3.10 16.03 -18.89
N ALA A 33 -3.00 15.93 -20.21
CA ALA A 33 -2.60 17.03 -21.05
C ALA A 33 -3.81 17.94 -21.29
N ASP A 34 -3.65 19.24 -21.11
CA ASP A 34 -4.75 20.23 -21.13
C ASP A 34 -5.59 20.25 -22.42
N HIS A 35 -5.03 19.75 -23.53
CA HIS A 35 -5.69 19.78 -24.85
C HIS A 35 -6.15 18.39 -25.33
N ILE A 36 -6.06 17.37 -24.49
CA ILE A 36 -6.44 16.01 -24.82
C ILE A 36 -7.59 15.57 -23.91
N GLU A 37 -8.69 15.17 -24.52
CA GLU A 37 -9.88 14.74 -23.78
C GLU A 37 -9.59 13.55 -22.86
N VAL A 38 -10.10 13.64 -21.63
CA VAL A 38 -9.99 12.58 -20.64
C VAL A 38 -11.06 11.54 -20.89
N LEU A 39 -10.64 10.30 -21.09
CA LEU A 39 -11.56 9.18 -21.29
C LEU A 39 -12.06 8.66 -19.94
N HIS A 40 -13.26 9.07 -19.55
CA HIS A 40 -13.90 8.64 -18.30
C HIS A 40 -14.12 7.13 -18.23
N GLN A 41 -14.21 6.45 -19.38
CA GLN A 41 -14.33 4.98 -19.47
C GLN A 41 -13.09 4.23 -18.94
N LEU A 42 -11.93 4.91 -18.81
CA LEU A 42 -10.72 4.34 -18.22
C LEU A 42 -10.87 4.06 -16.72
N ILE A 43 -11.74 4.81 -16.05
CA ILE A 43 -11.89 4.74 -14.60
C ILE A 43 -13.12 3.88 -14.27
N SER A 44 -12.95 2.93 -13.35
CA SER A 44 -14.06 2.12 -12.86
C SER A 44 -15.14 3.00 -12.23
N GLY A 45 -16.39 2.89 -12.71
CA GLY A 45 -17.53 3.60 -12.14
C GLY A 45 -17.84 3.22 -10.68
N ASN A 46 -17.34 2.08 -10.22
CA ASN A 46 -17.63 1.51 -8.90
C ASN A 46 -16.56 1.82 -7.86
N VAL A 47 -15.31 2.01 -8.29
CA VAL A 47 -14.16 2.24 -7.37
C VAL A 47 -13.30 3.36 -7.94
N LYS A 48 -13.33 4.50 -7.28
CA LYS A 48 -12.48 5.64 -7.62
C LYS A 48 -11.01 5.22 -7.55
N ASP A 49 -10.20 5.71 -8.49
CA ASP A 49 -8.78 5.42 -8.60
C ASP A 49 -8.42 4.00 -9.08
N TYR A 50 -9.35 3.27 -9.68
CA TYR A 50 -9.10 2.02 -10.38
C TYR A 50 -9.55 2.11 -11.84
N VAL A 51 -8.80 1.49 -12.74
CA VAL A 51 -9.26 1.29 -14.12
C VAL A 51 -10.35 0.23 -14.16
N ASP A 52 -11.16 0.24 -15.23
CA ASP A 52 -12.14 -0.82 -15.45
C ASP A 52 -11.47 -2.20 -15.43
N PHE A 53 -12.12 -3.17 -14.79
CA PHE A 53 -11.58 -4.52 -14.61
C PHE A 53 -11.27 -5.20 -15.94
N SER A 54 -12.20 -5.14 -16.90
CA SER A 54 -12.03 -5.77 -18.21
C SER A 54 -10.89 -5.13 -19.00
N LEU A 55 -10.75 -3.81 -18.87
CA LEU A 55 -9.63 -3.09 -19.45
C LEU A 55 -8.30 -3.54 -18.83
N ASN A 56 -8.22 -3.62 -17.50
CA ASN A 56 -6.99 -4.06 -16.83
C ASN A 56 -6.56 -5.46 -17.26
N GLU A 57 -7.50 -6.41 -17.35
CA GLU A 57 -7.22 -7.76 -17.83
C GLU A 57 -6.65 -7.76 -19.26
N ARG A 58 -7.20 -6.94 -20.17
CA ARG A 58 -6.66 -6.78 -21.52
C ARG A 58 -5.27 -6.18 -21.53
N LEU A 59 -5.03 -5.15 -20.73
CA LEU A 59 -3.70 -4.53 -20.61
C LEU A 59 -2.65 -5.52 -20.10
N LEU A 60 -3.02 -6.43 -19.20
CA LEU A 60 -2.12 -7.45 -18.66
C LEU A 60 -1.76 -8.55 -19.66
N THR A 61 -2.56 -8.76 -20.72
CA THR A 61 -2.19 -9.70 -21.79
C THR A 61 -1.07 -9.18 -22.69
N ILE A 62 -0.78 -7.90 -22.65
CA ILE A 62 0.26 -7.26 -23.45
C ILE A 62 1.61 -7.50 -22.76
N LEU A 63 2.49 -8.27 -23.43
CA LEU A 63 3.78 -8.71 -22.88
C LEU A 63 4.98 -7.88 -23.35
N SER A 64 4.79 -7.03 -24.34
CA SER A 64 5.80 -6.08 -24.84
C SER A 64 5.16 -4.75 -25.15
N THR A 65 5.95 -3.69 -25.24
CA THR A 65 5.45 -2.38 -25.61
C THR A 65 4.72 -2.42 -26.94
N ASN A 66 3.45 -2.03 -26.93
CA ASN A 66 2.62 -1.88 -28.11
C ASN A 66 2.37 -0.40 -28.35
N GLU A 67 2.80 0.07 -29.50
CA GLU A 67 2.63 1.46 -29.92
C GLU A 67 1.47 1.61 -30.90
N ASN A 68 0.94 2.82 -30.97
CA ASN A 68 -0.10 3.21 -31.92
C ASN A 68 -1.33 2.31 -31.90
N VAL A 69 -1.66 1.79 -30.71
CA VAL A 69 -2.85 0.96 -30.52
C VAL A 69 -4.08 1.85 -30.59
N SER A 70 -5.00 1.58 -31.52
CA SER A 70 -6.30 2.26 -31.55
C SER A 70 -7.10 1.88 -30.31
N LEU A 71 -7.63 2.87 -29.60
CA LEU A 71 -8.40 2.64 -28.38
C LEU A 71 -9.68 1.85 -28.64
N SER A 72 -10.24 1.92 -29.85
CA SER A 72 -11.39 1.10 -30.25
C SER A 72 -11.11 -0.40 -30.11
N THR A 73 -9.86 -0.85 -30.32
CA THR A 73 -9.47 -2.25 -30.17
C THR A 73 -9.40 -2.72 -28.70
N LEU A 74 -9.32 -1.78 -27.77
CA LEU A 74 -9.33 -2.06 -26.34
C LEU A 74 -10.75 -2.15 -25.74
N GLY A 75 -11.78 -2.05 -26.58
CA GLY A 75 -13.18 -2.19 -26.18
C GLY A 75 -13.80 -0.94 -25.57
N PHE A 76 -13.24 0.24 -25.88
CA PHE A 76 -13.90 1.50 -25.60
C PHE A 76 -15.11 1.70 -26.55
N GLU A 77 -16.21 2.19 -26.00
CA GLU A 77 -17.42 2.47 -26.77
C GLU A 77 -17.29 3.83 -27.46
N SER A 78 -17.58 3.91 -28.78
CA SER A 78 -17.80 5.05 -29.68
C SER A 78 -16.92 6.31 -29.61
N ASP A 79 -16.76 6.98 -30.75
CA ASP A 79 -16.12 8.30 -31.00
C ASP A 79 -14.65 8.49 -30.59
N ILE A 80 -13.90 7.39 -30.47
CA ILE A 80 -12.48 7.36 -30.10
C ILE A 80 -11.57 6.82 -31.20
N ASP A 81 -12.05 6.79 -32.43
CA ASP A 81 -11.31 6.21 -33.58
C ASP A 81 -10.00 6.97 -33.87
N ASP A 82 -9.92 8.24 -33.45
CA ASP A 82 -8.73 9.09 -33.61
C ASP A 82 -7.75 9.02 -32.42
N TYR A 83 -8.00 8.14 -31.42
CA TYR A 83 -7.11 8.01 -30.27
C TYR A 83 -6.16 6.84 -30.42
N TYR A 84 -4.89 7.12 -30.22
CA TYR A 84 -3.80 6.13 -30.23
C TYR A 84 -3.14 6.05 -28.89
N ALA A 85 -2.76 4.83 -28.50
CA ALA A 85 -2.10 4.58 -27.24
C ALA A 85 -0.72 3.94 -27.40
N ILE A 86 0.15 4.20 -26.43
CA ILE A 86 1.26 3.33 -26.07
C ILE A 86 0.85 2.57 -24.82
N ILE A 87 0.99 1.25 -24.89
CA ILE A 87 0.76 0.35 -23.76
C ILE A 87 2.09 -0.34 -23.48
N ALA A 88 2.74 0.06 -22.39
CA ALA A 88 4.05 -0.47 -22.05
C ALA A 88 3.99 -1.24 -20.72
N PRO A 89 4.32 -2.54 -20.73
CA PRO A 89 4.39 -3.34 -19.53
C PRO A 89 5.50 -2.82 -18.60
N ILE A 90 5.22 -2.76 -17.31
CA ILE A 90 6.20 -2.42 -16.29
C ILE A 90 6.66 -3.74 -15.68
N ASP A 91 7.75 -4.27 -16.22
CA ASP A 91 8.36 -5.54 -15.81
C ASP A 91 9.76 -5.29 -15.24
N ILE A 92 10.02 -5.79 -14.03
CA ILE A 92 11.32 -5.71 -13.39
C ILE A 92 11.74 -7.11 -12.96
N ALA A 93 12.92 -7.54 -13.37
CA ALA A 93 13.49 -8.85 -13.07
C ALA A 93 12.56 -10.03 -13.39
N GLY A 94 11.76 -9.90 -14.44
CA GLY A 94 10.82 -10.93 -14.87
C GLY A 94 9.49 -10.95 -14.12
N GLU A 95 9.24 -9.99 -13.26
CA GLU A 95 7.98 -9.82 -12.55
C GLU A 95 7.22 -8.61 -13.08
N ARG A 96 5.91 -8.80 -13.38
CA ARG A 96 5.00 -7.75 -13.81
C ARG A 96 4.52 -6.94 -12.61
N PHE A 97 4.84 -5.64 -12.58
CA PHE A 97 4.37 -4.69 -11.57
C PHE A 97 3.11 -3.93 -12.00
N GLY A 98 2.98 -3.66 -13.29
CA GLY A 98 1.85 -2.87 -13.77
C GLY A 98 1.94 -2.55 -15.26
N THR A 99 1.26 -1.47 -15.64
CA THR A 99 1.22 -0.97 -17.01
C THR A 99 1.38 0.53 -17.02
N LEU A 100 2.26 1.04 -17.86
CA LEU A 100 2.30 2.44 -18.25
C LEU A 100 1.38 2.58 -19.47
N PHE A 101 0.30 3.35 -19.31
CA PHE A 101 -0.70 3.58 -20.34
C PHE A 101 -0.69 5.05 -20.72
N MET A 102 -0.43 5.33 -21.98
CA MET A 102 -0.41 6.69 -22.52
C MET A 102 -1.30 6.76 -23.74
N TYR A 103 -2.02 7.87 -23.93
CA TYR A 103 -2.84 8.06 -25.11
C TYR A 103 -2.91 9.53 -25.53
N ARG A 104 -3.04 9.73 -26.82
CA ARG A 104 -3.27 11.03 -27.44
C ARG A 104 -4.16 10.93 -28.68
N GLN A 105 -4.69 12.06 -29.13
CA GLN A 105 -5.59 12.15 -30.27
C GLN A 105 -4.84 12.57 -31.51
N ARG A 106 -5.20 11.99 -32.66
CA ARG A 106 -4.82 12.40 -34.04
C ARG A 106 -3.36 12.21 -34.44
N GLU A 107 -2.45 11.98 -33.55
CA GLU A 107 -1.03 11.82 -33.85
C GLU A 107 -0.52 10.45 -33.44
N ASN A 108 0.15 9.77 -34.37
CA ASN A 108 0.86 8.54 -34.08
C ASN A 108 2.11 8.82 -33.23
N TYR A 109 2.47 7.87 -32.39
CA TYR A 109 3.71 7.91 -31.64
C TYR A 109 4.91 7.61 -32.54
N SER A 110 5.96 8.39 -32.38
CA SER A 110 7.23 8.21 -33.07
C SER A 110 8.13 7.18 -32.35
N ILE A 111 9.25 6.83 -32.97
CA ILE A 111 10.27 5.98 -32.34
C ILE A 111 10.83 6.64 -31.08
N ASP A 112 10.99 7.96 -31.07
CA ASP A 112 11.47 8.69 -29.89
C ASP A 112 10.47 8.61 -28.73
N ASP A 113 9.18 8.70 -29.04
CA ASP A 113 8.11 8.50 -28.04
C ASP A 113 8.15 7.09 -27.44
N ILE A 114 8.38 6.06 -28.25
CA ILE A 114 8.47 4.69 -27.78
C ILE A 114 9.68 4.50 -26.86
N ILE A 115 10.83 5.06 -27.25
CA ILE A 115 12.04 5.04 -26.41
C ILE A 115 11.79 5.73 -25.07
N LEU A 116 11.15 6.90 -25.08
CA LEU A 116 10.78 7.61 -23.85
C LEU A 116 9.79 6.84 -22.98
N ALA A 117 8.83 6.16 -23.60
CA ALA A 117 7.89 5.29 -22.88
C ALA A 117 8.61 4.14 -22.18
N GLU A 118 9.56 3.48 -22.84
CA GLU A 118 10.34 2.38 -22.25
C GLU A 118 11.28 2.88 -21.14
N TYR A 119 11.85 4.06 -21.27
CA TYR A 119 12.53 4.72 -20.16
C TYR A 119 11.58 4.98 -18.99
N GLY A 120 10.39 5.50 -19.29
CA GLY A 120 9.33 5.73 -18.32
C GLY A 120 8.97 4.47 -17.55
N THR A 121 8.78 3.34 -18.23
CA THR A 121 8.50 2.04 -17.57
C THR A 121 9.62 1.61 -16.63
N THR A 122 10.87 1.84 -17.02
CA THR A 122 12.02 1.52 -16.18
C THR A 122 12.04 2.35 -14.91
N VAL A 123 11.85 3.67 -15.02
CA VAL A 123 11.84 4.58 -13.88
C VAL A 123 10.67 4.26 -12.93
N VAL A 124 9.47 4.07 -13.49
CA VAL A 124 8.28 3.70 -12.71
C VAL A 124 8.47 2.35 -12.03
N GLY A 125 9.00 1.37 -12.75
CA GLY A 125 9.23 0.03 -12.22
C GLY A 125 10.21 0.03 -11.05
N LEU A 126 11.31 0.77 -11.14
CA LEU A 126 12.27 0.93 -10.05
C LEU A 126 11.62 1.60 -8.82
N GLU A 127 10.76 2.61 -9.02
CA GLU A 127 10.04 3.25 -7.92
C GLU A 127 9.01 2.31 -7.28
N MET A 128 8.31 1.50 -8.08
CA MET A 128 7.41 0.45 -7.56
C MET A 128 8.18 -0.56 -6.72
N LEU A 129 9.31 -1.05 -7.21
CA LEU A 129 10.17 -1.99 -6.49
C LEU A 129 10.69 -1.39 -5.17
N ARG A 130 11.09 -0.12 -5.21
CA ARG A 130 11.52 0.60 -4.01
C ARG A 130 10.40 0.69 -2.97
N SER A 131 9.18 1.06 -3.40
CA SER A 131 8.02 1.18 -2.51
C SER A 131 7.68 -0.15 -1.84
N VAL A 132 7.69 -1.26 -2.59
CA VAL A 132 7.47 -2.61 -2.03
C VAL A 132 8.57 -2.97 -1.03
N SER A 133 9.83 -2.68 -1.35
CA SER A 133 10.96 -2.96 -0.45
C SER A 133 10.88 -2.15 0.85
N GLU A 134 10.47 -0.89 0.77
CA GLU A 134 10.27 -0.03 1.94
C GLU A 134 9.14 -0.55 2.85
N GLU A 135 8.02 -1.01 2.27
CA GLU A 135 6.90 -1.62 3.03
C GLU A 135 7.38 -2.87 3.78
N VAL A 136 8.05 -3.79 3.11
CA VAL A 136 8.58 -5.03 3.70
C VAL A 136 9.57 -4.72 4.83
N GLU A 137 10.45 -3.75 4.63
CA GLU A 137 11.42 -3.37 5.67
C GLU A 137 10.75 -2.69 6.87
N GLN A 138 9.70 -1.89 6.66
CA GLN A 138 8.92 -1.31 7.74
C GLN A 138 8.19 -2.38 8.56
N GLU A 139 7.56 -3.37 7.90
CA GLU A 139 6.93 -4.49 8.58
C GLU A 139 7.94 -5.29 9.39
N ARG A 140 9.11 -5.59 8.80
CA ARG A 140 10.20 -6.28 9.49
C ARG A 140 10.68 -5.53 10.73
N ARG A 141 10.83 -4.20 10.63
CA ARG A 141 11.20 -3.36 11.78
C ARG A 141 10.14 -3.38 12.87
N LYS A 142 8.87 -3.21 12.51
CA LYS A 142 7.76 -3.28 13.47
C LYS A 142 7.75 -4.62 14.21
N LYS A 143 7.89 -5.71 13.48
CA LYS A 143 7.97 -7.06 14.05
C LYS A 143 9.18 -7.20 14.98
N GLY A 144 10.37 -6.78 14.55
CA GLY A 144 11.59 -6.82 15.37
C GLY A 144 11.48 -6.04 16.68
N ILE A 145 10.77 -4.91 16.69
CA ILE A 145 10.48 -4.14 17.90
C ILE A 145 9.64 -4.98 18.88
N VAL A 146 8.59 -5.63 18.38
CA VAL A 146 7.71 -6.48 19.20
C VAL A 146 8.48 -7.69 19.76
N ASP A 147 9.22 -8.41 18.91
CA ASP A 147 10.04 -9.56 19.31
C ASP A 147 11.03 -9.17 20.42
N SER A 148 11.69 -8.04 20.26
CA SER A 148 12.60 -7.50 21.27
C SER A 148 11.89 -7.15 22.58
N ALA A 149 10.72 -6.52 22.52
CA ALA A 149 9.93 -6.18 23.70
C ALA A 149 9.48 -7.44 24.45
N ILE A 150 8.95 -8.43 23.74
CA ILE A 150 8.49 -9.70 24.31
C ILE A 150 9.65 -10.45 24.98
N SER A 151 10.85 -10.46 24.37
CA SER A 151 12.03 -11.13 24.95
C SER A 151 12.47 -10.57 26.30
N THR A 152 12.08 -9.35 26.65
CA THR A 152 12.38 -8.74 27.96
C THR A 152 11.38 -9.14 29.05
N LEU A 153 10.25 -9.75 28.68
CA LEU A 153 9.20 -10.13 29.62
C LEU A 153 9.59 -11.41 30.36
N SER A 154 9.33 -11.44 31.67
CA SER A 154 9.32 -12.70 32.42
C SER A 154 8.11 -13.54 32.02
N PHE A 155 8.12 -14.83 32.34
CA PHE A 155 7.00 -15.72 32.06
C PHE A 155 5.65 -15.20 32.60
N THR A 156 5.66 -14.65 33.85
CA THR A 156 4.46 -14.07 34.46
C THR A 156 4.02 -12.75 33.79
N GLU A 157 4.96 -11.94 33.34
CA GLU A 157 4.67 -10.73 32.59
C GLU A 157 4.13 -11.05 31.18
N HIS A 158 4.65 -12.09 30.51
CA HIS A 158 4.13 -12.58 29.25
C HIS A 158 2.65 -12.98 29.37
N LYS A 159 2.31 -13.80 30.38
CA LYS A 159 0.91 -14.14 30.66
C LYS A 159 0.04 -12.91 30.95
N ALA A 160 0.59 -11.94 31.69
CA ALA A 160 -0.14 -10.69 31.94
C ALA A 160 -0.46 -9.94 30.64
N VAL A 161 0.47 -9.89 29.69
CA VAL A 161 0.26 -9.26 28.37
C VAL A 161 -0.81 -9.99 27.58
N LEU A 162 -0.78 -11.32 27.51
CA LEU A 162 -1.84 -12.11 26.87
C LEU A 162 -3.21 -11.72 27.39
N HIS A 163 -3.39 -11.73 28.70
CA HIS A 163 -4.68 -11.40 29.31
C HIS A 163 -5.09 -9.94 29.14
N ILE A 164 -4.12 -9.02 29.09
CA ILE A 164 -4.39 -7.61 28.75
C ILE A 164 -4.96 -7.52 27.35
N LEU A 165 -4.33 -8.16 26.36
CA LEU A 165 -4.74 -8.12 24.98
C LEU A 165 -6.09 -8.81 24.73
N GLU A 166 -6.38 -9.90 25.44
CA GLU A 166 -7.69 -10.60 25.40
C GLU A 166 -8.84 -9.73 25.95
N GLU A 167 -8.56 -8.87 26.95
CA GLU A 167 -9.57 -7.98 27.54
C GLU A 167 -9.77 -6.68 26.74
N LEU A 168 -8.88 -6.40 25.77
CA LEU A 168 -9.05 -5.23 24.90
C LEU A 168 -10.07 -5.55 23.80
N GLU A 169 -11.05 -4.67 23.64
CA GLU A 169 -11.97 -4.71 22.51
C GLU A 169 -11.30 -4.04 21.29
N GLY A 170 -10.53 -4.83 20.53
CA GLY A 170 -9.71 -4.31 19.42
C GLY A 170 -8.35 -3.79 19.90
N ASN A 171 -7.93 -2.63 19.35
CA ASN A 171 -6.58 -2.09 19.57
C ASN A 171 -6.48 -1.13 20.76
N GLU A 172 -7.56 -0.84 21.46
CA GLU A 172 -7.55 0.09 22.60
C GLU A 172 -8.65 -0.20 23.62
N GLY A 173 -8.44 0.21 24.86
CA GLY A 173 -9.42 0.04 25.91
C GLY A 173 -8.96 0.59 27.26
N VAL A 174 -9.87 0.59 28.23
CA VAL A 174 -9.57 0.99 29.62
C VAL A 174 -9.61 -0.25 30.51
N LEU A 175 -8.49 -0.57 31.12
CA LEU A 175 -8.32 -1.74 31.97
C LEU A 175 -7.90 -1.34 33.38
N VAL A 176 -8.38 -2.12 34.38
CA VAL A 176 -7.98 -1.96 35.78
C VAL A 176 -6.98 -3.07 36.14
N ALA A 177 -5.72 -2.69 36.30
CA ALA A 177 -4.62 -3.64 36.53
C ALA A 177 -4.85 -4.58 37.73
N SER A 178 -5.53 -4.13 38.82
CA SER A 178 -5.88 -4.99 39.94
C SER A 178 -6.94 -6.02 39.56
N LYS A 179 -7.93 -5.69 38.75
CA LYS A 179 -8.95 -6.66 38.30
C LYS A 179 -8.34 -7.78 37.44
N ILE A 180 -7.40 -7.41 36.53
CA ILE A 180 -6.66 -8.40 35.75
C ILE A 180 -5.82 -9.28 36.69
N ALA A 181 -5.09 -8.67 37.60
CA ALA A 181 -4.27 -9.36 38.57
C ALA A 181 -5.08 -10.38 39.40
N ASP A 182 -6.21 -9.95 39.96
CA ASP A 182 -7.10 -10.79 40.77
C ASP A 182 -7.72 -11.95 39.96
N ARG A 183 -8.14 -11.66 38.71
CA ARG A 183 -8.79 -12.65 37.85
C ARG A 183 -7.84 -13.77 37.41
N PHE A 184 -6.58 -13.47 37.18
CA PHE A 184 -5.60 -14.41 36.64
C PHE A 184 -4.55 -14.88 37.67
N GLY A 185 -4.71 -14.53 38.93
CA GLY A 185 -3.84 -14.99 40.04
C GLY A 185 -2.40 -14.44 39.95
N ILE A 186 -2.23 -13.27 39.36
CA ILE A 186 -0.94 -12.57 39.28
C ILE A 186 -0.96 -11.31 40.14
N THR A 187 0.17 -10.65 40.34
CA THR A 187 0.20 -9.41 41.11
C THR A 187 0.01 -8.16 40.22
N ARG A 188 -0.59 -7.12 40.80
CA ARG A 188 -0.75 -5.84 40.12
C ARG A 188 0.58 -5.28 39.57
N SER A 189 1.67 -5.49 40.33
CA SER A 189 3.00 -5.04 39.90
C SER A 189 3.49 -5.74 38.66
N VAL A 190 3.18 -7.02 38.45
CA VAL A 190 3.50 -7.75 37.21
C VAL A 190 2.79 -7.12 36.02
N VAL A 191 1.48 -6.83 36.15
CA VAL A 191 0.69 -6.18 35.08
C VAL A 191 1.27 -4.80 34.73
N VAL A 192 1.57 -3.98 35.75
CA VAL A 192 2.11 -2.64 35.53
C VAL A 192 3.51 -2.67 34.93
N ASN A 193 4.37 -3.61 35.37
CA ASN A 193 5.73 -3.73 34.82
C ASN A 193 5.70 -4.22 33.37
N ALA A 194 4.83 -5.18 33.04
CA ALA A 194 4.64 -5.64 31.67
C ALA A 194 4.22 -4.48 30.73
N LEU A 195 3.21 -3.70 31.13
CA LEU A 195 2.77 -2.53 30.38
C LEU A 195 3.89 -1.50 30.20
N ARG A 196 4.65 -1.21 31.26
CA ARG A 196 5.76 -0.26 31.20
C ARG A 196 6.87 -0.70 30.24
N LYS A 197 7.18 -2.01 30.17
CA LYS A 197 8.15 -2.57 29.23
C LYS A 197 7.66 -2.42 27.78
N LEU A 198 6.42 -2.76 27.51
CA LEU A 198 5.82 -2.59 26.17
C LEU A 198 5.71 -1.11 25.75
N GLU A 199 5.38 -0.23 26.69
CA GLU A 199 5.33 1.22 26.44
C GLU A 199 6.74 1.78 26.17
N SER A 200 7.74 1.37 26.96
CA SER A 200 9.13 1.78 26.74
C SER A 200 9.69 1.31 25.38
N ALA A 201 9.20 0.20 24.86
CA ALA A 201 9.52 -0.31 23.54
C ALA A 201 8.68 0.34 22.41
N GLY A 202 7.71 1.19 22.73
CA GLY A 202 6.81 1.79 21.76
C GLY A 202 5.77 0.84 21.15
N VAL A 203 5.51 -0.29 21.80
CA VAL A 203 4.50 -1.29 21.36
C VAL A 203 3.11 -0.86 21.77
N VAL A 204 2.94 -0.27 22.93
CA VAL A 204 1.69 0.29 23.44
C VAL A 204 1.88 1.71 23.95
N GLU A 205 0.80 2.47 24.00
CA GLU A 205 0.72 3.74 24.73
C GLU A 205 -0.21 3.54 25.94
N THR A 206 0.16 4.10 27.10
CA THR A 206 -0.67 4.05 28.28
C THR A 206 -0.98 5.43 28.81
N ARG A 207 -2.22 5.62 29.34
CA ARG A 207 -2.64 6.86 30.03
C ARG A 207 -3.43 6.51 31.27
N SER A 208 -3.07 7.10 32.40
CA SER A 208 -3.84 6.95 33.63
C SER A 208 -5.20 7.65 33.50
N SER A 209 -6.28 6.90 33.77
CA SER A 209 -7.66 7.42 33.82
C SER A 209 -8.16 7.52 35.26
N GLY A 210 -7.26 7.71 36.24
CA GLY A 210 -7.57 7.82 37.65
C GLY A 210 -8.25 6.56 38.20
N MET A 211 -9.37 6.71 38.89
CA MET A 211 -10.12 5.58 39.47
C MET A 211 -10.74 4.66 38.40
N LYS A 212 -10.86 5.08 37.15
CA LYS A 212 -11.40 4.28 36.05
C LYS A 212 -10.41 3.25 35.51
N GLY A 213 -9.12 3.36 35.85
CA GLY A 213 -8.08 2.43 35.40
C GLY A 213 -7.02 3.06 34.52
N THR A 214 -6.42 2.27 33.65
CA THR A 214 -5.41 2.68 32.67
C THR A 214 -5.98 2.49 31.26
N TYR A 215 -6.00 3.56 30.49
CA TYR A 215 -6.26 3.48 29.06
C TYR A 215 -5.00 2.93 28.39
N ILE A 216 -5.19 1.93 27.52
CA ILE A 216 -4.13 1.27 26.76
C ILE A 216 -4.51 1.36 25.30
N LYS A 217 -3.55 1.72 24.45
CA LYS A 217 -3.66 1.70 23.00
C LYS A 217 -2.48 0.91 22.41
N VAL A 218 -2.79 -0.10 21.64
CA VAL A 218 -1.79 -0.84 20.86
C VAL A 218 -1.35 0.02 19.68
N VAL A 219 -0.06 0.30 19.59
CA VAL A 219 0.57 1.09 18.53
C VAL A 219 1.16 0.19 17.46
N ASN A 220 1.60 -1.00 17.87
CA ASN A 220 2.21 -1.98 16.98
C ASN A 220 1.43 -3.29 17.03
N ASP A 221 0.60 -3.50 16.01
CA ASP A 221 -0.37 -4.61 15.93
C ASP A 221 0.28 -5.99 15.87
N PHE A 222 1.55 -6.09 15.49
CA PHE A 222 2.29 -7.36 15.51
C PHE A 222 2.35 -8.02 16.87
N ILE A 223 2.05 -7.28 17.96
CA ILE A 223 2.00 -7.85 19.32
C ILE A 223 0.96 -8.95 19.45
N PHE A 224 -0.17 -8.86 18.75
CA PHE A 224 -1.23 -9.87 18.82
C PHE A 224 -0.77 -11.22 18.26
N ASP A 225 0.00 -11.19 17.18
CA ASP A 225 0.49 -12.41 16.52
C ASP A 225 1.73 -12.99 17.21
N GLU A 226 2.67 -12.13 17.64
CA GLU A 226 3.95 -12.60 18.18
C GLU A 226 3.85 -13.08 19.63
N ILE A 227 2.97 -12.49 20.42
CA ILE A 227 2.81 -12.88 21.83
C ILE A 227 2.30 -14.32 22.00
N THR A 228 1.53 -14.82 21.03
CA THR A 228 0.94 -16.16 21.05
C THR A 228 1.89 -17.26 20.58
N LYS A 229 3.02 -16.93 19.96
CA LYS A 229 3.98 -17.93 19.43
C LYS A 229 4.88 -18.57 20.48
N LEU A 230 4.89 -18.02 21.69
CA LEU A 230 5.76 -18.50 22.77
C LEU A 230 5.03 -19.43 23.76
N ASP A 231 3.74 -19.73 23.52
CA ASP A 231 2.98 -20.78 24.18
C ASP A 231 3.08 -22.07 23.36
#